data_4b662bb072652e16671783c894cd71aa
#
_entry.id   4b662bb072652e16671783c894cd71aa
#
_cell.length_a   1.000
_cell.length_b   1.000
_cell.length_c   1.000
_cell.angle_alpha   90.00
_cell.angle_beta   90.00
_cell.angle_gamma   90.00
#
_symmetry.space_group_name_H-M   'P 1'
#
loop_
_entity.id
_entity.type
_entity.pdbx_description
1 polymer ?
#
loop_
_entity_poly.entity_id
_entity_poly.type
_entity_poly.pdbx_seq_one_letter_code
_entity_poly.pdbx_strand_id
1 'polypeptide(L)'
;MIFSNANSPMLHLEEAPVLYGELKIEESLVQKIWEEQLFDPATLFTLCGKRVTVLSRGEWNRGEEGPDFRNAKLRIGDKECAGDIEIHFRPKDWESHGHHRNPNFNRVILHICLFTDRKEVSFSVLENGRKVPVLHFLPCLTQGLEEYAEEFALRQLSGQDSGYFSREELRGLMEADVYELASQRWEGKLKYAKLRIRKTGWETACHQWFLEVLGYRRNRAPMTQIALEYPLASWQNSSLNIEDVFRSQKGWKLRGCRPLNHPLHRLKQYHRLCLENPSWVSGLKEFSLCLAEDSVSATRSSLGLGDCRKNWQNHILKNIFGGNRSNTLWVDASLPLYCALHEVDTFAVWYHWPAGDCPQRFRGIAQEAGWTGRGRRNPFCNGMVQAILAHMLALNAAGKEGSGRTEK
;
A
#
# COMPACT_ATOMS: atom_id res chain seq x y z
N MET A 1 -26.45 31.25 -5.85
CA MET A 1 -25.69 30.71 -7.00
C MET A 1 -24.53 29.93 -6.43
N ILE A 2 -24.67 28.62 -6.43
CA ILE A 2 -23.69 27.67 -5.85
C ILE A 2 -22.81 27.22 -7.01
N PHE A 3 -21.57 27.62 -7.03
CA PHE A 3 -20.59 27.09 -7.98
C PHE A 3 -20.03 25.77 -7.45
N SER A 4 -20.51 24.66 -8.01
CA SER A 4 -19.87 23.37 -7.91
C SER A 4 -18.65 23.37 -8.84
N ASN A 5 -17.46 23.48 -8.30
CA ASN A 5 -16.23 23.08 -9.00
C ASN A 5 -15.70 21.81 -8.35
N ALA A 6 -16.25 20.68 -8.77
CA ALA A 6 -15.71 19.37 -8.53
C ALA A 6 -14.63 19.06 -9.58
N ASN A 7 -13.45 19.63 -9.43
CA ASN A 7 -12.22 19.18 -10.07
C ASN A 7 -11.16 18.95 -8.99
N SER A 8 -11.40 17.95 -8.13
CA SER A 8 -10.29 17.31 -7.42
C SER A 8 -9.43 16.60 -8.45
N PRO A 9 -8.12 16.83 -8.49
CA PRO A 9 -7.23 16.02 -9.28
C PRO A 9 -7.18 14.63 -8.64
N MET A 10 -8.09 13.76 -9.04
CA MET A 10 -7.86 12.32 -8.87
C MET A 10 -6.50 12.04 -9.50
N LEU A 11 -5.60 11.42 -8.76
CA LEU A 11 -4.37 10.85 -9.29
C LEU A 11 -4.74 10.11 -10.57
N HIS A 12 -4.34 10.65 -11.74
CA HIS A 12 -4.67 10.02 -13.00
C HIS A 12 -4.02 8.65 -13.06
N LEU A 13 -4.84 7.64 -13.11
CA LEU A 13 -4.54 6.21 -13.04
C LEU A 13 -3.58 5.70 -14.13
N GLU A 14 -3.25 6.53 -15.11
CA GLU A 14 -2.27 6.22 -16.16
C GLU A 14 -0.84 6.05 -15.65
N GLU A 15 -0.54 6.56 -14.45
CA GLU A 15 0.78 6.46 -13.83
C GLU A 15 0.86 5.37 -12.73
N ALA A 16 -0.23 4.62 -12.50
CA ALA A 16 -0.25 3.57 -11.50
C ALA A 16 0.87 2.52 -11.66
N PRO A 17 1.18 2.03 -12.87
CA PRO A 17 2.32 1.13 -13.07
C PRO A 17 3.68 1.73 -12.70
N VAL A 18 3.82 3.05 -12.81
CA VAL A 18 5.05 3.78 -12.44
C VAL A 18 5.12 4.05 -10.94
N LEU A 19 3.95 4.20 -10.28
CA LEU A 19 3.83 4.37 -8.82
C LEU A 19 4.27 3.12 -8.06
N TYR A 20 3.97 1.94 -8.60
CA TYR A 20 4.26 0.66 -7.94
C TYR A 20 5.66 0.12 -8.27
N GLY A 21 6.46 0.85 -9.07
CA GLY A 21 7.86 0.55 -9.35
C GLY A 21 8.07 -0.81 -9.99
N GLU A 22 9.19 -1.46 -9.63
CA GLU A 22 9.53 -2.82 -10.05
C GLU A 22 8.84 -3.91 -9.22
N LEU A 23 7.88 -3.57 -8.35
CA LEU A 23 7.01 -4.54 -7.71
C LEU A 23 6.27 -5.29 -8.83
N LYS A 24 6.66 -6.52 -9.07
CA LYS A 24 5.88 -7.46 -9.90
C LYS A 24 4.59 -7.77 -9.14
N ILE A 25 3.58 -6.94 -9.37
CA ILE A 25 2.23 -7.21 -8.86
C ILE A 25 1.71 -8.38 -9.68
N GLU A 26 1.28 -9.43 -9.02
CA GLU A 26 0.66 -10.58 -9.67
C GLU A 26 -0.86 -10.48 -9.66
N GLU A 27 -1.50 -11.11 -10.63
CA GLU A 27 -2.96 -11.23 -10.70
C GLU A 27 -3.52 -11.91 -9.44
N SER A 28 -2.76 -12.80 -8.81
CA SER A 28 -3.11 -13.43 -7.53
C SER A 28 -3.38 -12.43 -6.41
N LEU A 29 -2.69 -11.29 -6.38
CA LEU A 29 -2.98 -10.21 -5.44
C LEU A 29 -4.37 -9.64 -5.70
N VAL A 30 -4.72 -9.39 -6.96
CA VAL A 30 -6.03 -8.84 -7.35
C VAL A 30 -7.15 -9.85 -7.07
N GLN A 31 -6.90 -11.12 -7.35
CA GLN A 31 -7.80 -12.23 -7.01
C GLN A 31 -8.04 -12.29 -5.50
N LYS A 32 -7.00 -12.14 -4.68
CA LYS A 32 -7.11 -12.14 -3.22
C LYS A 32 -7.87 -10.91 -2.70
N ILE A 33 -7.66 -9.73 -3.29
CA ILE A 33 -8.44 -8.53 -2.97
C ILE A 33 -9.93 -8.77 -3.28
N TRP A 34 -10.26 -9.41 -4.40
CA TRP A 34 -11.63 -9.78 -4.74
C TRP A 34 -12.18 -10.82 -3.76
N GLU A 35 -11.45 -11.88 -3.45
CA GLU A 35 -11.85 -12.90 -2.48
C GLU A 35 -12.22 -12.29 -1.13
N GLU A 36 -11.38 -11.41 -0.61
CA GLU A 36 -11.58 -10.79 0.71
C GLU A 36 -12.52 -9.57 0.67
N GLN A 37 -13.05 -9.20 -0.51
CA GLN A 37 -13.94 -8.06 -0.71
C GLN A 37 -13.35 -6.75 -0.15
N LEU A 38 -12.04 -6.51 -0.40
CA LEU A 38 -11.30 -5.37 0.11
C LEU A 38 -11.36 -4.17 -0.86
N PHE A 39 -12.56 -3.80 -1.27
CA PHE A 39 -12.85 -2.68 -2.17
C PHE A 39 -14.13 -1.98 -1.72
N ASP A 40 -14.39 -0.78 -2.25
CA ASP A 40 -15.64 -0.08 -2.00
C ASP A 40 -16.74 -0.61 -2.94
N PRO A 41 -17.76 -1.33 -2.41
CA PRO A 41 -18.84 -1.88 -3.24
C PRO A 41 -19.73 -0.80 -3.88
N ALA A 42 -19.67 0.44 -3.40
CA ALA A 42 -20.43 1.55 -3.99
C ALA A 42 -19.83 2.04 -5.32
N THR A 43 -18.56 1.75 -5.57
CA THR A 43 -17.81 2.20 -6.75
C THR A 43 -17.72 1.16 -7.86
N LEU A 44 -18.33 -0.01 -7.69
CA LEU A 44 -18.32 -1.07 -8.69
C LEU A 44 -19.23 -0.72 -9.89
N PHE A 45 -18.63 -0.25 -10.97
CA PHE A 45 -19.32 0.00 -12.25
C PHE A 45 -18.55 -0.65 -13.40
N THR A 46 -19.29 -1.28 -14.30
CA THR A 46 -18.71 -1.74 -15.57
C THR A 46 -18.33 -0.56 -16.46
N LEU A 47 -17.44 -0.75 -17.42
CA LEU A 47 -17.06 0.27 -18.39
C LEU A 47 -18.25 0.71 -19.28
N CYS A 48 -19.29 -0.11 -19.39
CA CYS A 48 -20.55 0.29 -20.05
C CYS A 48 -21.55 0.99 -19.10
N GLY A 49 -21.10 1.42 -17.89
CA GLY A 49 -21.87 2.23 -16.95
C GLY A 49 -22.89 1.47 -16.09
N LYS A 50 -22.91 0.14 -16.10
CA LYS A 50 -23.83 -0.64 -15.27
C LYS A 50 -23.24 -0.84 -13.87
N ARG A 51 -24.04 -0.58 -12.84
CA ARG A 51 -23.65 -0.88 -11.45
C ARG A 51 -23.54 -2.39 -11.24
N VAL A 52 -22.51 -2.80 -10.50
CA VAL A 52 -22.33 -4.19 -10.09
C VAL A 52 -22.56 -4.30 -8.58
N THR A 53 -23.42 -5.23 -8.18
CA THR A 53 -23.62 -5.60 -6.77
C THR A 53 -23.22 -7.06 -6.60
N VAL A 54 -22.31 -7.34 -5.67
CA VAL A 54 -21.87 -8.68 -5.37
C VAL A 54 -22.85 -9.34 -4.40
N LEU A 55 -23.58 -10.35 -4.89
CA LEU A 55 -24.48 -11.19 -4.07
C LEU A 55 -23.72 -12.40 -3.52
N SER A 56 -22.82 -12.97 -4.32
CA SER A 56 -21.83 -13.96 -3.96
C SER A 56 -20.59 -13.76 -4.81
N ARG A 57 -19.42 -13.70 -4.19
CA ARG A 57 -18.13 -13.49 -4.86
C ARG A 57 -17.69 -14.67 -5.74
N GLY A 58 -18.30 -15.85 -5.54
CA GLY A 58 -17.85 -17.11 -6.12
C GLY A 58 -16.79 -17.80 -5.26
N GLU A 59 -16.37 -18.97 -5.73
CA GLU A 59 -15.32 -19.80 -5.13
C GLU A 59 -14.03 -19.58 -5.92
N TRP A 60 -12.95 -19.25 -5.23
CA TRP A 60 -11.66 -19.02 -5.86
C TRP A 60 -11.07 -20.32 -6.40
N ASN A 61 -10.82 -20.35 -7.69
CA ASN A 61 -10.21 -21.48 -8.42
C ASN A 61 -8.67 -21.40 -8.29
N ARG A 62 -8.12 -21.93 -7.21
CA ARG A 62 -6.69 -21.86 -6.91
C ARG A 62 -5.90 -22.91 -7.72
N GLY A 63 -5.45 -22.51 -8.92
CA GLY A 63 -4.48 -23.32 -9.70
C GLY A 63 -5.08 -24.41 -10.57
N GLU A 64 -6.41 -24.47 -10.74
CA GLU A 64 -7.06 -25.35 -11.74
C GLU A 64 -7.30 -24.57 -13.04
N GLU A 65 -7.40 -25.29 -14.17
CA GLU A 65 -7.81 -24.68 -15.44
C GLU A 65 -9.19 -24.04 -15.35
N GLY A 66 -9.38 -22.90 -16.03
CA GLY A 66 -10.65 -22.19 -16.13
C GLY A 66 -10.68 -20.87 -15.37
N PRO A 67 -11.86 -20.25 -15.24
CA PRO A 67 -12.03 -18.93 -14.64
C PRO A 67 -11.57 -18.86 -13.19
N ASP A 68 -11.07 -17.68 -12.78
CA ASP A 68 -10.52 -17.41 -11.45
C ASP A 68 -11.51 -17.64 -10.32
N PHE A 69 -12.78 -17.28 -10.51
CA PHE A 69 -13.84 -17.52 -9.56
C PHE A 69 -15.01 -18.21 -10.22
N ARG A 70 -15.45 -19.32 -9.61
CA ARG A 70 -16.57 -20.12 -10.09
C ARG A 70 -17.83 -19.84 -9.25
N ASN A 71 -19.01 -19.99 -9.89
CA ASN A 71 -20.31 -19.92 -9.23
C ASN A 71 -20.58 -18.58 -8.49
N ALA A 72 -20.10 -17.47 -9.01
CA ALA A 72 -20.44 -16.15 -8.51
C ALA A 72 -21.90 -15.78 -8.81
N LYS A 73 -22.48 -14.95 -7.95
CA LYS A 73 -23.80 -14.35 -8.18
C LYS A 73 -23.67 -12.81 -8.08
N LEU A 74 -24.01 -12.14 -9.16
CA LEU A 74 -23.88 -10.69 -9.28
C LEU A 74 -25.21 -10.10 -9.75
N ARG A 75 -25.50 -8.87 -9.35
CA ARG A 75 -26.51 -8.04 -10.01
C ARG A 75 -25.78 -6.99 -10.83
N ILE A 76 -25.97 -7.01 -12.15
CA ILE A 76 -25.34 -6.09 -13.11
C ILE A 76 -26.44 -5.23 -13.74
N GLY A 77 -26.52 -3.95 -13.33
CA GLY A 77 -27.72 -3.12 -13.54
C GLY A 77 -28.90 -3.73 -12.79
N ASP A 78 -30.00 -3.97 -13.53
CA ASP A 78 -31.22 -4.56 -12.96
C ASP A 78 -31.28 -6.08 -13.08
N LYS A 79 -30.26 -6.73 -13.67
CA LYS A 79 -30.27 -8.15 -13.95
C LYS A 79 -29.39 -8.93 -12.98
N GLU A 80 -29.95 -9.96 -12.34
CA GLU A 80 -29.17 -10.94 -11.59
C GLU A 80 -28.59 -11.99 -12.55
N CYS A 81 -27.30 -12.26 -12.36
CA CYS A 81 -26.54 -13.18 -13.16
C CYS A 81 -25.78 -14.16 -12.25
N ALA A 82 -25.78 -15.43 -12.62
CA ALA A 82 -24.96 -16.46 -11.98
C ALA A 82 -23.99 -17.04 -13.01
N GLY A 83 -22.74 -17.18 -12.64
CA GLY A 83 -21.65 -17.67 -13.50
C GLY A 83 -20.29 -17.45 -12.87
N ASP A 84 -19.30 -17.28 -13.71
CA ASP A 84 -17.91 -17.25 -13.31
C ASP A 84 -17.32 -15.84 -13.50
N ILE A 85 -16.20 -15.55 -12.85
CA ILE A 85 -15.49 -14.27 -12.95
C ILE A 85 -14.05 -14.54 -13.36
N GLU A 86 -13.54 -13.74 -14.29
CA GLU A 86 -12.14 -13.72 -14.68
C GLU A 86 -11.50 -12.39 -14.30
N ILE A 87 -10.25 -12.41 -13.86
CA ILE A 87 -9.50 -11.24 -13.38
C ILE A 87 -8.17 -11.15 -14.13
N HIS A 88 -7.94 -10.00 -14.77
CA HIS A 88 -6.69 -9.70 -15.45
C HIS A 88 -6.15 -8.32 -15.08
N PHE A 89 -4.90 -8.06 -15.43
CA PHE A 89 -4.39 -6.71 -15.36
C PHE A 89 -5.03 -5.79 -16.38
N ARG A 90 -5.21 -6.26 -17.63
CA ARG A 90 -5.72 -5.44 -18.74
C ARG A 90 -6.76 -6.18 -19.58
N PRO A 91 -7.68 -5.49 -20.24
CA PRO A 91 -8.68 -6.11 -21.11
C PRO A 91 -8.10 -6.96 -22.24
N LYS A 92 -6.94 -6.56 -22.79
CA LYS A 92 -6.25 -7.31 -23.87
C LYS A 92 -5.74 -8.68 -23.43
N ASP A 93 -5.57 -8.90 -22.13
CA ASP A 93 -5.08 -10.16 -21.59
C ASP A 93 -6.09 -11.27 -21.80
N TRP A 94 -7.37 -10.94 -21.96
CA TRP A 94 -8.44 -11.88 -22.38
C TRP A 94 -8.12 -12.59 -23.71
N GLU A 95 -7.64 -11.83 -24.69
CA GLU A 95 -7.30 -12.39 -26.01
C GLU A 95 -5.91 -13.04 -25.99
N SER A 96 -4.93 -12.44 -25.31
CA SER A 96 -3.56 -12.97 -25.23
C SER A 96 -3.49 -14.31 -24.49
N HIS A 97 -4.37 -14.55 -23.52
CA HIS A 97 -4.50 -15.83 -22.83
C HIS A 97 -5.43 -16.83 -23.58
N GLY A 98 -6.03 -16.41 -24.69
CA GLY A 98 -6.85 -17.29 -25.55
C GLY A 98 -8.25 -17.58 -25.02
N HIS A 99 -8.75 -16.86 -24.01
CA HIS A 99 -10.05 -17.11 -23.39
C HIS A 99 -11.22 -16.94 -24.36
N HIS A 100 -11.07 -16.09 -25.38
CA HIS A 100 -12.05 -15.89 -26.45
C HIS A 100 -12.25 -17.13 -27.35
N ARG A 101 -11.41 -18.17 -27.21
CA ARG A 101 -11.48 -19.43 -27.96
C ARG A 101 -11.66 -20.65 -27.07
N ASN A 102 -11.74 -20.46 -25.75
CA ASN A 102 -11.80 -21.54 -24.79
C ASN A 102 -13.22 -21.68 -24.22
N PRO A 103 -13.93 -22.82 -24.50
CA PRO A 103 -15.28 -23.03 -24.01
C PRO A 103 -15.41 -23.09 -22.49
N ASN A 104 -14.32 -23.38 -21.75
CA ASN A 104 -14.31 -23.36 -20.29
C ASN A 104 -14.68 -21.99 -19.71
N PHE A 105 -14.48 -20.89 -20.48
CA PHE A 105 -14.82 -19.52 -20.08
C PHE A 105 -16.24 -19.10 -20.50
N ASN A 106 -17.01 -19.95 -21.16
CA ASN A 106 -18.35 -19.63 -21.63
C ASN A 106 -19.36 -19.29 -20.51
N ARG A 107 -19.04 -19.61 -19.25
CA ARG A 107 -19.85 -19.25 -18.09
C ARG A 107 -19.49 -17.92 -17.46
N VAL A 108 -18.41 -17.23 -17.92
CA VAL A 108 -17.97 -15.95 -17.36
C VAL A 108 -19.06 -14.89 -17.55
N ILE A 109 -19.40 -14.19 -16.47
CA ILE A 109 -20.43 -13.12 -16.42
C ILE A 109 -19.84 -11.75 -16.19
N LEU A 110 -18.60 -11.65 -15.70
CA LEU A 110 -17.87 -10.41 -15.44
C LEU A 110 -16.38 -10.64 -15.70
N HIS A 111 -15.77 -9.74 -16.46
CA HIS A 111 -14.34 -9.64 -16.62
C HIS A 111 -13.82 -8.43 -15.81
N ILE A 112 -13.02 -8.69 -14.78
CA ILE A 112 -12.46 -7.65 -13.91
C ILE A 112 -11.06 -7.32 -14.42
N CYS A 113 -10.81 -6.04 -14.71
CA CYS A 113 -9.50 -5.56 -15.13
C CYS A 113 -8.98 -4.52 -14.15
N LEU A 114 -7.75 -4.74 -13.67
CA LEU A 114 -7.12 -3.81 -12.75
C LEU A 114 -6.83 -2.46 -13.42
N PHE A 115 -6.28 -2.48 -14.62
CA PHE A 115 -5.98 -1.32 -15.44
C PHE A 115 -6.82 -1.33 -16.71
N THR A 116 -7.19 -0.14 -17.19
CA THR A 116 -7.86 0.02 -18.48
C THR A 116 -7.13 1.06 -19.32
N ASP A 117 -7.12 0.87 -20.63
CA ASP A 117 -6.55 1.83 -21.58
C ASP A 117 -7.66 2.80 -22.06
N ARG A 118 -7.30 4.04 -22.45
CA ARG A 118 -8.26 5.08 -22.90
C ARG A 118 -9.06 4.74 -24.17
N LYS A 119 -8.67 3.69 -24.90
CA LYS A 119 -9.40 3.17 -26.08
C LYS A 119 -10.14 1.90 -25.74
N GLU A 120 -11.14 2.00 -24.89
CA GLU A 120 -11.62 0.89 -24.09
C GLU A 120 -12.57 -0.05 -24.81
N VAL A 121 -12.29 -1.34 -24.62
CA VAL A 121 -13.21 -2.43 -24.91
C VAL A 121 -14.13 -2.61 -23.71
N SER A 122 -15.37 -2.11 -23.78
CA SER A 122 -16.36 -2.26 -22.71
C SER A 122 -16.85 -3.69 -22.49
N PHE A 123 -16.49 -4.61 -23.39
CA PHE A 123 -16.92 -6.02 -23.36
C PHE A 123 -15.82 -6.94 -23.87
N SER A 124 -15.62 -8.03 -23.19
CA SER A 124 -14.87 -9.19 -23.72
C SER A 124 -15.83 -10.14 -24.42
N VAL A 125 -15.34 -10.85 -25.44
CA VAL A 125 -16.16 -11.79 -26.24
C VAL A 125 -15.80 -13.22 -25.88
N LEU A 126 -16.78 -14.03 -25.56
CA LEU A 126 -16.63 -15.46 -25.27
C LEU A 126 -16.54 -16.25 -26.58
N GLU A 127 -16.11 -17.51 -26.49
CA GLU A 127 -16.03 -18.44 -27.63
C GLU A 127 -17.40 -18.58 -28.33
N ASN A 128 -18.50 -18.60 -27.58
CA ASN A 128 -19.85 -18.68 -28.11
C ASN A 128 -20.44 -17.34 -28.62
N GLY A 129 -19.61 -16.32 -28.74
CA GLY A 129 -19.99 -14.98 -29.23
C GLY A 129 -20.71 -14.08 -28.20
N ARG A 130 -21.01 -14.56 -27.00
CA ARG A 130 -21.61 -13.74 -25.94
C ARG A 130 -20.63 -12.68 -25.46
N LYS A 131 -21.15 -11.46 -25.21
CA LYS A 131 -20.37 -10.33 -24.68
C LYS A 131 -20.44 -10.31 -23.14
N VAL A 132 -19.29 -10.21 -22.50
CA VAL A 132 -19.11 -10.09 -21.05
C VAL A 132 -18.70 -8.67 -20.72
N PRO A 133 -19.39 -7.96 -19.81
CA PRO A 133 -19.00 -6.62 -19.42
C PRO A 133 -17.64 -6.60 -18.70
N VAL A 134 -16.86 -5.56 -18.96
CA VAL A 134 -15.57 -5.30 -18.28
C VAL A 134 -15.81 -4.33 -17.13
N LEU A 135 -15.19 -4.60 -15.97
CA LEU A 135 -15.17 -3.74 -14.80
C LEU A 135 -13.73 -3.22 -14.57
N HIS A 136 -13.57 -1.90 -14.46
CA HIS A 136 -12.30 -1.29 -14.06
C HIS A 136 -12.17 -1.31 -12.53
N PHE A 137 -11.20 -2.07 -12.03
CA PHE A 137 -11.17 -2.39 -10.60
C PHE A 137 -10.29 -1.47 -9.76
N LEU A 138 -9.24 -0.88 -10.35
CA LEU A 138 -8.30 -0.03 -9.61
C LEU A 138 -8.97 1.14 -8.87
N PRO A 139 -9.96 1.88 -9.46
CA PRO A 139 -10.66 2.94 -8.74
C PRO A 139 -11.54 2.45 -7.58
N CYS A 140 -11.83 1.16 -7.55
CA CYS A 140 -12.66 0.55 -6.51
C CYS A 140 -11.86 0.17 -5.27
N LEU A 141 -10.53 0.17 -5.36
CA LEU A 141 -9.66 -0.22 -4.26
C LEU A 141 -9.66 0.84 -3.16
N THR A 142 -9.68 0.38 -1.91
CA THR A 142 -9.69 1.25 -0.73
C THR A 142 -8.31 1.61 -0.22
N GLN A 143 -7.27 1.02 -0.79
CA GLN A 143 -5.86 1.32 -0.48
C GLN A 143 -4.97 1.00 -1.68
N GLY A 144 -3.68 1.38 -1.64
CA GLY A 144 -2.74 1.10 -2.71
C GLY A 144 -2.42 -0.41 -2.85
N LEU A 145 -2.05 -0.84 -4.04
CA LEU A 145 -1.71 -2.25 -4.32
C LEU A 145 -0.50 -2.72 -3.49
N GLU A 146 0.50 -1.86 -3.32
CA GLU A 146 1.65 -2.15 -2.46
C GLU A 146 1.21 -2.40 -1.01
N GLU A 147 0.25 -1.63 -0.51
CA GLU A 147 -0.27 -1.79 0.83
C GLU A 147 -1.03 -3.11 1.01
N TYR A 148 -1.80 -3.53 0.00
CA TYR A 148 -2.42 -4.85 0.02
C TYR A 148 -1.38 -5.95 0.03
N ALA A 149 -0.35 -5.86 -0.83
CA ALA A 149 0.72 -6.84 -0.87
C ALA A 149 1.45 -6.93 0.47
N GLU A 150 1.78 -5.79 1.08
CA GLU A 150 2.39 -5.74 2.41
C GLU A 150 1.46 -6.31 3.49
N GLU A 151 0.17 -5.99 3.46
CA GLU A 151 -0.79 -6.52 4.44
C GLU A 151 -0.87 -8.04 4.35
N PHE A 152 -0.93 -8.60 3.14
CA PHE A 152 -0.98 -10.05 2.94
C PHE A 152 0.33 -10.73 3.35
N ALA A 153 1.47 -10.17 2.98
CA ALA A 153 2.78 -10.66 3.42
C ALA A 153 2.88 -10.69 4.96
N LEU A 154 2.39 -9.65 5.62
CA LEU A 154 2.40 -9.54 7.07
C LEU A 154 1.42 -10.49 7.77
N ARG A 155 0.30 -10.84 7.14
CA ARG A 155 -0.62 -11.86 7.67
C ARG A 155 0.01 -13.24 7.61
N GLN A 156 0.69 -13.59 6.52
CA GLN A 156 1.46 -14.83 6.40
C GLN A 156 2.53 -14.91 7.50
N LEU A 157 3.26 -13.82 7.74
CA LEU A 157 4.26 -13.74 8.81
C LEU A 157 3.67 -13.85 10.22
N SER A 158 2.43 -13.40 10.42
CA SER A 158 1.78 -13.43 11.74
C SER A 158 1.09 -14.75 12.08
N GLY A 159 1.10 -15.73 11.15
CA GLY A 159 0.44 -17.02 11.32
C GLY A 159 -1.08 -16.95 11.31
N GLN A 160 -1.68 -15.82 10.89
CA GLN A 160 -3.13 -15.70 10.73
C GLN A 160 -3.63 -16.41 9.47
N ASP A 161 -2.77 -16.61 8.48
CA ASP A 161 -3.00 -17.46 7.31
C ASP A 161 -2.06 -18.68 7.45
N SER A 162 -2.38 -19.64 8.29
CA SER A 162 -1.83 -21.02 8.46
C SER A 162 -0.37 -21.30 7.99
N GLY A 163 0.57 -20.36 8.10
CA GLY A 163 1.91 -20.54 7.57
C GLY A 163 3.02 -20.14 8.54
N TYR A 164 3.73 -21.13 9.08
CA TYR A 164 5.14 -20.98 9.41
C TYR A 164 5.89 -20.81 8.09
N PHE A 165 6.95 -19.99 8.06
CA PHE A 165 7.91 -20.03 6.95
C PHE A 165 8.28 -21.49 6.66
N SER A 166 8.20 -21.86 5.41
CA SER A 166 8.79 -23.12 4.98
C SER A 166 10.29 -23.10 5.20
N ARG A 167 10.93 -24.27 5.31
CA ARG A 167 12.40 -24.34 5.42
C ARG A 167 13.09 -23.67 4.22
N GLU A 168 12.46 -23.71 3.08
CA GLU A 168 12.97 -23.16 1.82
C GLU A 168 12.89 -21.63 1.80
N GLU A 169 11.77 -21.05 2.23
CA GLU A 169 11.59 -19.60 2.39
C GLU A 169 12.58 -19.02 3.42
N LEU A 170 12.75 -19.71 4.56
CA LEU A 170 13.72 -19.28 5.57
C LEU A 170 15.16 -19.38 5.06
N ARG A 171 15.49 -20.43 4.30
CA ARG A 171 16.81 -20.57 3.67
C ARG A 171 17.06 -19.45 2.66
N GLY A 172 16.09 -19.16 1.78
CA GLY A 172 16.18 -18.04 0.84
C GLY A 172 16.40 -16.70 1.54
N LEU A 173 15.73 -16.48 2.67
CA LEU A 173 15.91 -15.28 3.48
C LEU A 173 17.29 -15.20 4.15
N MET A 174 17.84 -16.33 4.62
CA MET A 174 19.21 -16.39 5.20
C MET A 174 20.29 -16.13 4.16
N GLU A 175 20.08 -16.52 2.92
CA GLU A 175 21.00 -16.34 1.79
C GLU A 175 20.82 -14.97 1.10
N ALA A 176 19.77 -14.23 1.42
CA ALA A 176 19.47 -12.95 0.78
C ALA A 176 20.39 -11.82 1.25
N ASP A 177 20.77 -10.95 0.31
CA ASP A 177 21.42 -9.69 0.65
C ASP A 177 20.39 -8.71 1.24
N VAL A 178 20.49 -8.51 2.55
CA VAL A 178 19.56 -7.63 3.29
C VAL A 178 19.66 -6.16 2.85
N TYR A 179 20.85 -5.71 2.43
CA TYR A 179 21.04 -4.35 1.96
C TYR A 179 20.39 -4.15 0.60
N GLU A 180 20.58 -5.08 -0.32
CA GLU A 180 19.98 -5.05 -1.65
C GLU A 180 18.44 -5.03 -1.56
N LEU A 181 17.87 -5.95 -0.78
CA LEU A 181 16.41 -6.00 -0.57
C LEU A 181 15.86 -4.70 0.06
N ALA A 182 16.58 -4.12 1.01
CA ALA A 182 16.20 -2.86 1.63
C ALA A 182 16.35 -1.67 0.66
N SER A 183 17.41 -1.68 -0.18
CA SER A 183 17.67 -0.63 -1.18
C SER A 183 16.55 -0.54 -2.20
N GLN A 184 16.08 -1.66 -2.73
CA GLN A 184 14.94 -1.71 -3.65
C GLN A 184 13.69 -1.05 -3.05
N ARG A 185 13.42 -1.30 -1.78
CA ARG A 185 12.30 -0.68 -1.06
C ARG A 185 12.50 0.83 -0.88
N TRP A 186 13.72 1.26 -0.56
CA TRP A 186 14.07 2.67 -0.42
C TRP A 186 13.90 3.44 -1.73
N GLU A 187 14.40 2.91 -2.84
CA GLU A 187 14.24 3.50 -4.16
C GLU A 187 12.77 3.69 -4.55
N GLY A 188 11.93 2.68 -4.28
CA GLY A 188 10.48 2.78 -4.48
C GLY A 188 9.87 3.94 -3.68
N LYS A 189 10.25 4.08 -2.40
CA LYS A 189 9.78 5.20 -1.55
C LYS A 189 10.23 6.56 -2.08
N LEU A 190 11.48 6.68 -2.56
CA LEU A 190 11.98 7.92 -3.14
C LEU A 190 11.27 8.29 -4.46
N LYS A 191 11.06 7.32 -5.36
CA LYS A 191 10.29 7.52 -6.60
C LYS A 191 8.87 8.04 -6.27
N TYR A 192 8.21 7.42 -5.30
CA TYR A 192 6.89 7.84 -4.84
C TYR A 192 6.88 9.26 -4.23
N ALA A 193 7.87 9.57 -3.37
CA ALA A 193 8.02 10.89 -2.77
C ALA A 193 8.20 11.99 -3.83
N LYS A 194 9.09 11.77 -4.81
CA LYS A 194 9.34 12.69 -5.94
C LYS A 194 8.06 12.95 -6.73
N LEU A 195 7.32 11.89 -7.05
CA LEU A 195 6.07 12.02 -7.80
C LEU A 195 5.02 12.81 -7.01
N ARG A 196 4.87 12.52 -5.71
CA ARG A 196 3.93 13.21 -4.84
C ARG A 196 4.24 14.70 -4.73
N ILE A 197 5.49 15.08 -4.48
CA ILE A 197 5.93 16.49 -4.43
C ILE A 197 5.68 17.18 -5.78
N ARG A 198 6.03 16.54 -6.89
CA ARG A 198 5.81 17.09 -8.23
C ARG A 198 4.34 17.37 -8.52
N LYS A 199 3.43 16.51 -8.05
CA LYS A 199 1.99 16.62 -8.32
C LYS A 199 1.26 17.61 -7.40
N THR A 200 1.59 17.62 -6.13
CA THR A 200 0.80 18.34 -5.12
C THR A 200 1.56 19.51 -4.46
N GLY A 201 2.86 19.62 -4.72
CA GLY A 201 3.73 20.55 -4.01
C GLY A 201 4.14 20.03 -2.64
N TRP A 202 5.16 20.67 -2.04
CA TRP A 202 5.79 20.21 -0.80
C TRP A 202 4.82 20.15 0.39
N GLU A 203 4.10 21.24 0.64
CA GLU A 203 3.21 21.37 1.80
C GLU A 203 2.10 20.33 1.77
N THR A 204 1.41 20.23 0.63
CA THR A 204 0.33 19.27 0.43
C THR A 204 0.84 17.83 0.49
N ALA A 205 2.01 17.55 -0.08
CA ALA A 205 2.63 16.22 -0.02
C ALA A 205 2.91 15.80 1.43
N CYS A 206 3.48 16.70 2.25
CA CYS A 206 3.74 16.45 3.66
C CYS A 206 2.43 16.20 4.44
N HIS A 207 1.45 17.08 4.27
CA HIS A 207 0.15 16.98 4.93
C HIS A 207 -0.55 15.66 4.64
N GLN A 208 -0.70 15.34 3.36
CA GLN A 208 -1.38 14.13 2.93
C GLN A 208 -0.66 12.86 3.39
N TRP A 209 0.65 12.81 3.24
CA TRP A 209 1.39 11.60 3.59
C TRP A 209 1.48 11.38 5.10
N PHE A 210 1.53 12.44 5.89
CA PHE A 210 1.45 12.33 7.35
C PHE A 210 0.12 11.71 7.80
N LEU A 211 -1.01 12.23 7.32
CA LEU A 211 -2.32 11.68 7.65
C LEU A 211 -2.47 10.25 7.17
N GLU A 212 -2.03 9.93 5.95
CA GLU A 212 -2.03 8.57 5.41
C GLU A 212 -1.28 7.61 6.34
N VAL A 213 -0.04 7.93 6.74
CA VAL A 213 0.77 7.10 7.65
C VAL A 213 0.12 6.99 9.03
N LEU A 214 -0.55 8.03 9.52
CA LEU A 214 -1.29 7.99 10.78
C LEU A 214 -2.53 7.08 10.73
N GLY A 215 -3.06 6.80 9.55
CA GLY A 215 -4.13 5.82 9.32
C GLY A 215 -3.72 4.39 9.62
N TYR A 216 -2.42 4.16 9.80
CA TYR A 216 -1.91 2.81 9.98
C TYR A 216 -2.31 1.93 8.76
N ARG A 217 -2.26 0.60 8.87
CA ARG A 217 -2.51 -0.30 7.72
C ARG A 217 -3.96 -0.31 7.23
N ARG A 218 -4.92 -0.09 8.12
CA ARG A 218 -6.34 -0.33 7.82
C ARG A 218 -7.13 0.94 7.53
N ASN A 219 -6.60 2.09 7.89
CA ASN A 219 -7.33 3.36 7.82
C ASN A 219 -6.57 4.41 6.99
N ARG A 220 -5.61 4.00 6.13
CA ARG A 220 -4.90 4.93 5.24
C ARG A 220 -5.86 5.64 4.29
N ALA A 221 -6.72 4.88 3.61
CA ALA A 221 -7.65 5.45 2.64
C ALA A 221 -8.58 6.52 3.24
N PRO A 222 -9.32 6.29 4.35
CA PRO A 222 -10.12 7.34 4.94
C PRO A 222 -9.28 8.51 5.49
N MET A 223 -8.05 8.29 5.97
CA MET A 223 -7.13 9.38 6.34
C MET A 223 -6.69 10.21 5.13
N THR A 224 -6.44 9.57 4.00
CA THR A 224 -6.09 10.25 2.75
C THR A 224 -7.26 11.10 2.25
N GLN A 225 -8.50 10.60 2.34
CA GLN A 225 -9.69 11.38 1.99
C GLN A 225 -9.85 12.61 2.89
N ILE A 226 -9.64 12.46 4.20
CA ILE A 226 -9.63 13.60 5.12
C ILE A 226 -8.56 14.63 4.72
N ALA A 227 -7.35 14.17 4.34
CA ALA A 227 -6.30 15.08 3.90
C ALA A 227 -6.62 15.83 2.62
N LEU A 228 -7.44 15.25 1.73
CA LEU A 228 -7.92 15.91 0.52
C LEU A 228 -9.04 16.91 0.82
N GLU A 229 -9.96 16.57 1.72
CA GLU A 229 -11.11 17.40 2.06
C GLU A 229 -10.75 18.58 2.99
N TYR A 230 -9.78 18.37 3.89
CA TYR A 230 -9.33 19.35 4.87
C TYR A 230 -7.86 19.70 4.65
N PRO A 231 -7.53 20.72 3.85
CA PRO A 231 -6.15 21.14 3.59
C PRO A 231 -5.45 21.61 4.88
N LEU A 232 -4.12 21.65 4.89
CA LEU A 232 -3.30 21.94 6.09
C LEU A 232 -3.76 23.18 6.84
N ALA A 233 -4.12 24.25 6.13
CA ALA A 233 -4.59 25.50 6.75
C ALA A 233 -5.84 25.31 7.64
N SER A 234 -6.71 24.34 7.31
CA SER A 234 -7.86 24.01 8.15
C SER A 234 -7.45 23.42 9.49
N TRP A 235 -6.36 22.64 9.54
CA TRP A 235 -5.84 22.03 10.76
C TRP A 235 -5.12 22.99 11.68
N GLN A 236 -4.72 24.16 11.18
CA GLN A 236 -4.13 25.25 11.95
C GLN A 236 -5.17 26.13 12.64
N ASN A 237 -6.45 25.83 12.42
CA ASN A 237 -7.57 26.53 13.03
C ASN A 237 -8.04 25.80 14.31
N SER A 238 -7.98 26.45 15.46
CA SER A 238 -8.41 25.90 16.74
C SER A 238 -9.91 25.61 16.83
N SER A 239 -10.73 26.19 15.94
CA SER A 239 -12.17 25.94 15.87
C SER A 239 -12.54 24.66 15.08
N LEU A 240 -11.57 23.98 14.46
CA LEU A 240 -11.83 22.73 13.74
C LEU A 240 -12.29 21.62 14.70
N ASN A 241 -13.51 21.14 14.51
CA ASN A 241 -14.05 20.05 15.31
C ASN A 241 -13.58 18.70 14.74
N ILE A 242 -12.67 18.04 15.45
CA ILE A 242 -12.06 16.78 15.01
C ILE A 242 -13.03 15.61 15.04
N GLU A 243 -14.03 15.63 15.93
CA GLU A 243 -15.11 14.64 15.95
C GLU A 243 -15.95 14.70 14.68
N ASP A 244 -16.22 15.90 14.18
CA ASP A 244 -16.97 16.08 12.94
C ASP A 244 -16.14 15.68 11.72
N VAL A 245 -14.83 16.01 11.69
CA VAL A 245 -13.88 15.51 10.69
C VAL A 245 -13.85 13.98 10.67
N PHE A 246 -13.82 13.34 11.84
CA PHE A 246 -13.86 11.88 11.92
C PHE A 246 -15.19 11.31 11.42
N ARG A 247 -16.33 11.94 11.74
CA ARG A 247 -17.68 11.49 11.31
C ARG A 247 -17.93 11.75 9.84
N SER A 248 -17.27 12.73 9.21
CA SER A 248 -17.45 13.02 7.78
C SER A 248 -17.01 11.85 6.91
N GLN A 249 -16.10 11.02 7.39
CA GLN A 249 -15.58 9.89 6.66
C GLN A 249 -16.29 8.58 7.01
N LYS A 250 -16.49 7.76 5.98
CA LYS A 250 -17.01 6.39 6.09
C LYS A 250 -15.87 5.39 5.85
N GLY A 251 -16.10 4.13 6.18
CA GLY A 251 -15.14 3.07 5.87
C GLY A 251 -14.04 2.86 6.92
N TRP A 252 -14.16 3.48 8.10
CA TRP A 252 -13.26 3.20 9.21
C TRP A 252 -13.27 1.72 9.61
N LYS A 253 -12.10 1.10 9.62
CA LYS A 253 -11.90 -0.28 10.09
C LYS A 253 -11.45 -0.26 11.56
N LEU A 254 -12.40 -0.21 12.47
CA LEU A 254 -12.14 -0.03 13.91
C LEU A 254 -12.02 -1.35 14.68
N ARG A 255 -12.55 -2.47 14.14
CA ARG A 255 -12.49 -3.78 14.81
C ARG A 255 -11.04 -4.23 15.00
N GLY A 256 -10.65 -4.52 16.24
CA GLY A 256 -9.28 -4.91 16.58
C GLY A 256 -8.26 -3.76 16.59
N CYS A 257 -8.72 -2.52 16.46
CA CYS A 257 -7.86 -1.36 16.57
C CYS A 257 -7.50 -1.10 18.04
N ARG A 258 -6.20 -1.04 18.34
CA ARG A 258 -5.75 -0.67 19.69
C ARG A 258 -6.12 0.78 19.99
N PRO A 259 -6.48 1.17 21.23
CA PRO A 259 -6.91 2.53 21.57
C PRO A 259 -5.95 3.63 21.06
N LEU A 260 -4.64 3.41 21.22
CA LEU A 260 -3.61 4.36 20.74
C LEU A 260 -3.54 4.47 19.21
N ASN A 261 -4.06 3.51 18.47
CA ASN A 261 -4.08 3.52 17.00
C ASN A 261 -5.46 3.90 16.45
N HIS A 262 -6.42 4.23 17.32
CA HIS A 262 -7.74 4.65 16.89
C HIS A 262 -7.66 5.91 16.03
N PRO A 263 -8.28 5.95 14.83
CA PRO A 263 -8.16 7.07 13.91
C PRO A 263 -8.50 8.42 14.54
N LEU A 264 -9.59 8.50 15.30
CA LEU A 264 -9.96 9.75 15.99
C LEU A 264 -8.84 10.24 16.94
N HIS A 265 -8.17 9.32 17.67
CA HIS A 265 -7.04 9.70 18.50
C HIS A 265 -5.88 10.25 17.66
N ARG A 266 -5.60 9.65 16.52
CA ARG A 266 -4.55 10.11 15.60
C ARG A 266 -4.87 11.45 14.95
N LEU A 267 -6.13 11.67 14.56
CA LEU A 267 -6.59 12.96 14.07
C LEU A 267 -6.43 14.07 15.13
N LYS A 268 -6.78 13.79 16.40
CA LYS A 268 -6.56 14.74 17.52
C LYS A 268 -5.08 15.05 17.73
N GLN A 269 -4.21 14.03 17.65
CA GLN A 269 -2.75 14.25 17.73
C GLN A 269 -2.23 15.11 16.58
N TYR A 270 -2.71 14.85 15.35
CA TYR A 270 -2.32 15.63 14.19
C TYR A 270 -2.80 17.09 14.28
N HIS A 271 -4.04 17.32 14.69
CA HIS A 271 -4.56 18.67 14.95
C HIS A 271 -3.73 19.40 16.00
N ARG A 272 -3.41 18.73 17.10
CA ARG A 272 -2.53 19.27 18.13
C ARG A 272 -1.15 19.64 17.57
N LEU A 273 -0.56 18.79 16.69
CA LEU A 273 0.69 19.13 16.01
C LEU A 273 0.56 20.42 15.21
N CYS A 274 -0.49 20.55 14.40
CA CYS A 274 -0.72 21.73 13.56
C CYS A 274 -0.95 23.01 14.37
N LEU A 275 -1.51 22.91 15.58
CA LEU A 275 -1.69 24.05 16.50
C LEU A 275 -0.39 24.41 17.25
N GLU A 276 0.32 23.41 17.79
CA GLU A 276 1.55 23.65 18.58
C GLU A 276 2.78 23.94 17.71
N ASN A 277 2.78 23.50 16.46
CA ASN A 277 3.83 23.76 15.49
C ASN A 277 3.24 24.05 14.09
N PRO A 278 2.61 25.21 13.87
CA PRO A 278 2.01 25.54 12.57
C PRO A 278 3.00 25.48 11.40
N SER A 279 4.27 25.71 11.67
CA SER A 279 5.37 25.69 10.68
C SER A 279 6.09 24.33 10.55
N TRP A 280 5.52 23.22 11.08
CA TRP A 280 6.19 21.93 11.07
C TRP A 280 6.64 21.46 9.66
N VAL A 281 5.89 21.82 8.63
CA VAL A 281 6.21 21.49 7.22
C VAL A 281 7.43 22.26 6.74
N SER A 282 7.53 23.57 7.08
CA SER A 282 8.72 24.38 6.77
C SER A 282 9.91 23.91 7.61
N GLY A 283 9.69 23.61 8.89
CA GLY A 283 10.71 23.02 9.75
C GLY A 283 11.25 21.69 9.26
N LEU A 284 10.40 20.84 8.66
CA LEU A 284 10.84 19.60 8.01
C LEU A 284 11.68 19.90 6.76
N LYS A 285 11.32 20.90 5.97
CA LYS A 285 12.10 21.32 4.81
C LYS A 285 13.51 21.82 5.20
N GLU A 286 13.60 22.54 6.31
CA GLU A 286 14.84 23.14 6.82
C GLU A 286 15.59 22.19 7.79
N PHE A 287 15.10 20.98 7.96
CA PHE A 287 15.66 20.03 8.92
C PHE A 287 17.11 19.66 8.55
N SER A 288 18.03 19.84 9.49
CA SER A 288 19.42 19.46 9.27
C SER A 288 19.63 17.97 9.54
N LEU A 289 19.91 17.23 8.49
CA LEU A 289 20.42 15.85 8.59
C LEU A 289 21.95 15.89 8.65
N CYS A 290 22.52 15.15 9.59
CA CYS A 290 23.94 14.83 9.55
C CYS A 290 24.13 13.78 8.44
N LEU A 291 24.55 14.25 7.26
CA LEU A 291 24.87 13.38 6.13
C LEU A 291 26.27 12.82 6.40
N ALA A 292 26.34 11.60 6.91
CA ALA A 292 27.60 10.84 6.91
C ALA A 292 27.73 10.11 5.58
N GLU A 293 28.97 9.85 5.16
CA GLU A 293 29.24 9.03 3.98
C GLU A 293 28.50 7.69 4.13
N ASP A 294 27.75 7.35 3.10
CA ASP A 294 26.92 6.16 3.04
C ASP A 294 27.82 4.93 3.03
N SER A 295 27.90 4.22 4.13
CA SER A 295 28.67 2.99 4.20
C SER A 295 27.86 1.86 4.83
N VAL A 296 27.99 0.66 4.26
CA VAL A 296 27.44 -0.59 4.80
C VAL A 296 27.93 -0.83 6.25
N SER A 297 29.08 -0.27 6.62
CA SER A 297 29.66 -0.34 7.96
C SER A 297 29.15 0.73 8.93
N ALA A 298 28.26 1.63 8.49
CA ALA A 298 27.69 2.67 9.34
C ALA A 298 26.95 2.09 10.55
N THR A 299 27.00 2.83 11.65
CA THR A 299 26.28 2.51 12.88
C THR A 299 25.36 3.64 13.27
N ARG A 300 24.36 3.38 14.12
CA ARG A 300 23.50 4.44 14.67
C ARG A 300 24.29 5.58 15.31
N SER A 301 25.41 5.26 15.94
CA SER A 301 26.27 6.23 16.60
C SER A 301 27.05 7.07 15.60
N SER A 302 27.68 6.43 14.60
CA SER A 302 28.44 7.16 13.56
C SER A 302 27.55 8.05 12.70
N LEU A 303 26.28 7.67 12.51
CA LEU A 303 25.26 8.46 11.80
C LEU A 303 24.58 9.52 12.69
N GLY A 304 24.93 9.65 13.97
CA GLY A 304 24.32 10.60 14.88
C GLY A 304 22.80 10.42 15.07
N LEU A 305 22.25 9.20 14.85
CA LEU A 305 20.80 8.98 14.83
C LEU A 305 20.12 9.27 16.16
N GLY A 306 20.85 9.23 17.28
CA GLY A 306 20.32 9.59 18.60
C GLY A 306 19.89 11.06 18.67
N ASP A 307 20.74 11.96 18.22
CA ASP A 307 20.47 13.39 18.24
C ASP A 307 19.54 13.80 17.11
N CYS A 308 19.67 13.21 15.94
CA CYS A 308 18.72 13.39 14.86
C CYS A 308 17.29 13.05 15.31
N ARG A 309 17.10 11.92 16.01
CA ARG A 309 15.80 11.51 16.54
C ARG A 309 15.27 12.46 17.61
N LYS A 310 16.12 12.95 18.53
CA LYS A 310 15.71 13.95 19.51
C LYS A 310 15.28 15.25 18.85
N ASN A 311 16.06 15.73 17.88
CA ASN A 311 15.72 16.93 17.12
C ASN A 311 14.39 16.78 16.37
N TRP A 312 14.18 15.66 15.69
CA TRP A 312 12.92 15.32 15.05
C TRP A 312 11.74 15.36 16.02
N GLN A 313 11.85 14.69 17.16
CA GLN A 313 10.78 14.65 18.16
C GLN A 313 10.50 15.99 18.79
N ASN A 314 11.54 16.75 19.17
CA ASN A 314 11.39 17.99 19.91
C ASN A 314 10.98 19.17 19.01
N HIS A 315 11.62 19.29 17.85
CA HIS A 315 11.46 20.49 17.01
C HIS A 315 10.33 20.33 15.99
N ILE A 316 10.16 19.16 15.44
CA ILE A 316 9.11 18.92 14.44
C ILE A 316 7.84 18.38 15.09
N LEU A 317 7.91 17.25 15.79
CA LEU A 317 6.74 16.59 16.35
C LEU A 317 6.25 17.14 17.70
N LYS A 318 7.01 18.04 18.34
CA LYS A 318 6.69 18.58 19.69
C LYS A 318 6.38 17.48 20.72
N ASN A 319 7.00 16.30 20.58
CA ASN A 319 6.77 15.11 21.41
C ASN A 319 5.31 14.60 21.44
N ILE A 320 4.47 15.00 20.47
CA ILE A 320 3.04 14.60 20.40
C ILE A 320 2.91 13.15 20.01
N PHE A 321 3.81 12.65 19.14
CA PHE A 321 3.85 11.25 18.71
C PHE A 321 5.02 10.56 19.39
N GLY A 322 4.73 9.56 20.21
CA GLY A 322 5.75 8.80 20.93
C GLY A 322 6.14 7.48 20.26
N GLY A 323 7.25 6.90 20.74
CA GLY A 323 7.64 5.53 20.48
C GLY A 323 7.76 5.16 19.00
N ASN A 324 7.18 4.01 18.64
CA ASN A 324 7.26 3.47 17.28
C ASN A 324 6.53 4.36 16.26
N ARG A 325 5.49 5.08 16.66
CA ARG A 325 4.73 5.94 15.72
C ARG A 325 5.59 7.09 15.19
N SER A 326 6.41 7.72 16.04
CA SER A 326 7.37 8.72 15.61
C SER A 326 8.38 8.15 14.62
N ASN A 327 8.88 6.92 14.87
CA ASN A 327 9.78 6.26 13.95
C ASN A 327 9.11 5.96 12.61
N THR A 328 7.85 5.48 12.61
CA THR A 328 7.08 5.20 11.38
C THR A 328 6.88 6.48 10.57
N LEU A 329 6.48 7.59 11.20
CA LEU A 329 6.34 8.89 10.52
C LEU A 329 7.66 9.35 9.87
N TRP A 330 8.79 9.06 10.52
CA TRP A 330 10.09 9.40 9.97
C TRP A 330 10.42 8.57 8.72
N VAL A 331 10.43 7.24 8.85
CA VAL A 331 10.91 6.34 7.79
C VAL A 331 9.93 6.17 6.62
N ASP A 332 8.63 6.36 6.86
CA ASP A 332 7.60 6.14 5.84
C ASP A 332 7.12 7.43 5.18
N ALA A 333 7.32 8.60 5.79
CA ALA A 333 6.88 9.87 5.21
C ALA A 333 7.98 10.92 5.17
N SER A 334 8.51 11.32 6.33
CA SER A 334 9.33 12.52 6.45
C SER A 334 10.66 12.41 5.74
N LEU A 335 11.41 11.35 5.98
CA LEU A 335 12.73 11.16 5.38
C LEU A 335 12.67 10.97 3.87
N PRO A 336 11.78 10.12 3.31
CA PRO A 336 11.63 10.02 1.85
C PRO A 336 11.25 11.35 1.18
N LEU A 337 10.33 12.13 1.79
CA LEU A 337 9.97 13.46 1.28
C LEU A 337 11.16 14.43 1.33
N TYR A 338 11.87 14.46 2.45
CA TYR A 338 13.06 15.29 2.61
C TYR A 338 14.11 14.97 1.54
N CYS A 339 14.45 13.70 1.36
CA CYS A 339 15.43 13.27 0.37
C CYS A 339 14.98 13.57 -1.07
N ALA A 340 13.70 13.40 -1.36
CA ALA A 340 13.14 13.72 -2.68
C ALA A 340 13.17 15.21 -2.99
N LEU A 341 13.00 16.08 -1.97
CA LEU A 341 13.05 17.52 -2.12
C LEU A 341 14.47 18.04 -2.32
N HIS A 342 15.42 17.53 -1.50
CA HIS A 342 16.81 18.00 -1.48
C HIS A 342 17.72 17.25 -2.45
N GLU A 343 17.18 16.24 -3.15
CA GLU A 343 17.94 15.37 -4.07
C GLU A 343 19.15 14.70 -3.42
N VAL A 344 19.03 14.34 -2.14
CA VAL A 344 20.05 13.65 -1.36
C VAL A 344 19.65 12.22 -1.10
N ASP A 345 20.63 11.32 -1.10
CA ASP A 345 20.42 9.95 -0.66
C ASP A 345 20.88 9.79 0.79
N THR A 346 19.99 9.28 1.63
CA THR A 346 20.25 9.01 3.04
C THR A 346 19.83 7.59 3.39
N PHE A 347 20.06 6.65 2.47
CA PHE A 347 19.72 5.24 2.66
C PHE A 347 20.25 4.70 4.00
N ALA A 348 21.49 5.00 4.38
CA ALA A 348 22.06 4.56 5.65
C ALA A 348 21.26 5.07 6.86
N VAL A 349 20.81 6.33 6.85
CA VAL A 349 19.98 6.90 7.90
C VAL A 349 18.65 6.15 7.99
N TRP A 350 18.00 5.93 6.87
CA TRP A 350 16.73 5.20 6.80
C TRP A 350 16.90 3.72 7.20
N TYR A 351 17.95 3.08 6.71
CA TYR A 351 18.25 1.68 7.00
C TYR A 351 18.46 1.44 8.50
N HIS A 352 19.36 2.21 9.11
CA HIS A 352 19.75 2.04 10.51
C HIS A 352 18.80 2.67 11.52
N TRP A 353 17.76 3.42 11.06
CA TRP A 353 16.76 3.99 11.95
C TRP A 353 16.08 2.90 12.79
N PRO A 354 15.73 3.19 14.06
CA PRO A 354 14.93 2.25 14.84
C PRO A 354 13.67 1.85 14.10
N ALA A 355 13.37 0.54 14.06
CA ALA A 355 12.17 0.03 13.41
C ALA A 355 10.91 0.73 13.97
N GLY A 356 10.01 1.09 13.07
CA GLY A 356 8.70 1.62 13.40
C GLY A 356 7.74 0.53 13.89
N ASP A 357 6.46 0.72 13.57
CA ASP A 357 5.44 -0.30 13.88
C ASP A 357 5.61 -1.52 12.96
N CYS A 358 6.05 -2.63 13.53
CA CYS A 358 6.18 -3.92 12.84
C CYS A 358 5.77 -5.08 13.76
N PRO A 359 5.40 -6.25 13.22
CA PRO A 359 5.14 -7.44 14.02
C PRO A 359 6.35 -7.85 14.87
N GLN A 360 6.11 -8.33 16.09
CA GLN A 360 7.18 -8.79 16.98
C GLN A 360 8.03 -9.92 16.36
N ARG A 361 7.38 -10.76 15.54
CA ARG A 361 8.03 -11.88 14.84
C ARG A 361 9.18 -11.43 13.92
N PHE A 362 9.15 -10.22 13.36
CA PHE A 362 10.22 -9.74 12.47
C PHE A 362 11.59 -9.74 13.14
N ARG A 363 11.63 -9.46 14.43
CA ARG A 363 12.89 -9.54 15.20
C ARG A 363 13.41 -10.98 15.28
N GLY A 364 12.53 -11.95 15.50
CA GLY A 364 12.88 -13.38 15.47
C GLY A 364 13.42 -13.80 14.12
N ILE A 365 12.72 -13.44 13.04
CA ILE A 365 13.13 -13.72 11.66
C ILE A 365 14.52 -13.14 11.35
N ALA A 366 14.77 -11.88 11.70
CA ALA A 366 16.08 -11.26 11.50
C ALA A 366 17.19 -11.92 12.31
N GLN A 367 16.88 -12.47 13.50
CA GLN A 367 17.81 -13.25 14.31
C GLN A 367 18.12 -14.61 13.69
N GLU A 368 17.09 -15.32 13.24
CA GLU A 368 17.19 -16.62 12.57
C GLU A 368 17.96 -16.50 11.25
N ALA A 369 17.75 -15.41 10.50
CA ALA A 369 18.50 -15.08 9.29
C ALA A 369 19.94 -14.60 9.56
N GLY A 370 20.34 -14.45 10.83
CA GLY A 370 21.68 -14.00 11.17
C GLY A 370 21.95 -12.50 10.93
N TRP A 371 20.92 -11.71 10.62
CA TRP A 371 21.07 -10.28 10.34
C TRP A 371 21.28 -9.42 11.60
N THR A 372 20.90 -9.95 12.77
CA THR A 372 21.12 -9.28 14.06
C THR A 372 22.14 -10.08 14.89
N GLY A 373 23.18 -9.39 15.40
CA GLY A 373 24.12 -9.97 16.33
C GLY A 373 23.61 -10.01 17.78
N ARG A 374 24.23 -10.85 18.63
CA ARG A 374 24.10 -10.74 20.09
C ARG A 374 24.86 -9.50 20.54
N GLY A 375 24.13 -8.42 20.88
CA GLY A 375 24.73 -7.18 21.36
C GLY A 375 24.36 -5.95 20.52
N ARG A 376 25.12 -4.85 20.69
CA ARG A 376 24.81 -3.54 20.08
C ARG A 376 25.29 -3.35 18.65
N ARG A 377 26.13 -4.25 18.10
CA ARG A 377 26.75 -4.04 16.78
C ARG A 377 25.76 -4.06 15.63
N ASN A 378 24.79 -4.99 15.67
CA ASN A 378 23.72 -5.08 14.65
C ASN A 378 22.35 -5.05 15.33
N PRO A 379 21.89 -3.88 15.81
CA PRO A 379 20.56 -3.77 16.40
C PRO A 379 19.50 -3.87 15.31
N PHE A 380 18.37 -4.52 15.64
CA PHE A 380 17.22 -4.57 14.77
C PHE A 380 16.77 -3.17 14.33
N CYS A 381 16.67 -2.93 13.01
CA CYS A 381 16.49 -1.63 12.40
C CYS A 381 15.41 -1.66 11.30
N ASN A 382 15.08 -0.47 10.78
CA ASN A 382 14.08 -0.33 9.72
C ASN A 382 14.47 -1.10 8.45
N GLY A 383 15.74 -1.04 8.02
CA GLY A 383 16.22 -1.76 6.83
C GLY A 383 15.95 -3.26 6.90
N MET A 384 16.17 -3.90 8.06
CA MET A 384 15.86 -5.32 8.24
C MET A 384 14.35 -5.61 8.09
N VAL A 385 13.49 -4.74 8.63
CA VAL A 385 12.03 -4.86 8.43
C VAL A 385 11.67 -4.78 6.96
N GLN A 386 12.27 -3.84 6.24
CA GLN A 386 11.98 -3.62 4.82
C GLN A 386 12.54 -4.75 3.95
N ALA A 387 13.70 -5.31 4.29
CA ALA A 387 14.26 -6.48 3.62
C ALA A 387 13.37 -7.72 3.77
N ILE A 388 12.87 -8.00 4.99
CA ILE A 388 11.90 -9.09 5.21
C ILE A 388 10.66 -8.88 4.35
N LEU A 389 10.11 -7.64 4.31
CA LEU A 389 8.96 -7.32 3.48
C LEU A 389 9.26 -7.51 1.99
N ALA A 390 10.42 -7.04 1.50
CA ALA A 390 10.81 -7.20 0.10
C ALA A 390 10.92 -8.68 -0.29
N HIS A 391 11.55 -9.49 0.55
CA HIS A 391 11.68 -10.93 0.33
C HIS A 391 10.32 -11.62 0.25
N MET A 392 9.41 -11.32 1.18
CA MET A 392 8.07 -11.88 1.18
C MET A 392 7.25 -11.47 -0.04
N LEU A 393 7.41 -10.23 -0.49
CA LEU A 393 6.77 -9.76 -1.72
C LEU A 393 7.30 -10.49 -2.95
N ALA A 394 8.61 -10.75 -3.00
CA ALA A 394 9.24 -11.52 -4.08
C ALA A 394 8.79 -12.98 -4.11
N LEU A 395 8.65 -13.63 -2.95
CA LEU A 395 8.14 -15.01 -2.85
C LEU A 395 6.69 -15.13 -3.34
N ASN A 396 5.85 -14.16 -2.97
CA ASN A 396 4.48 -14.11 -3.49
C ASN A 396 4.44 -13.94 -5.02
N ALA A 397 5.48 -13.32 -5.59
CA ALA A 397 5.65 -13.16 -7.03
C ALA A 397 6.18 -14.44 -7.74
N ALA A 398 7.00 -15.23 -7.10
CA ALA A 398 7.63 -16.43 -7.68
C ALA A 398 6.77 -17.71 -7.60
N GLY A 399 5.81 -17.76 -6.68
CA GLY A 399 5.03 -18.97 -6.35
C GLY A 399 4.17 -19.54 -7.50
N LYS A 400 4.09 -18.87 -8.65
CA LYS A 400 3.35 -19.32 -9.84
C LYS A 400 4.24 -19.80 -10.99
N GLU A 401 5.52 -19.47 -11.02
CA GLU A 401 6.41 -19.96 -12.10
C GLU A 401 6.75 -21.46 -11.96
N GLY A 402 6.59 -22.02 -10.75
CA GLY A 402 6.91 -23.43 -10.45
C GLY A 402 5.81 -24.44 -10.79
N SER A 403 4.54 -24.01 -10.91
CA SER A 403 3.43 -24.96 -11.18
C SER A 403 3.13 -25.20 -12.67
N GLY A 404 3.82 -24.49 -13.57
CA GLY A 404 3.63 -24.59 -15.02
C GLY A 404 4.67 -25.41 -15.77
N ARG A 405 5.63 -26.03 -15.08
CA ARG A 405 6.70 -26.84 -15.71
C ARG A 405 6.89 -28.18 -15.05
N THR A 406 5.89 -29.01 -15.07
CA THR A 406 6.06 -30.47 -15.03
C THR A 406 4.84 -31.09 -15.66
N GLU A 407 4.97 -31.37 -16.97
CA GLU A 407 4.60 -32.61 -17.61
C GLU A 407 4.72 -32.40 -19.13
N LYS A 408 5.80 -32.96 -19.65
CA LYS A 408 5.87 -33.47 -21.00
C LYS A 408 5.96 -34.98 -20.91
#